data_c297d369d5aed0871d86a345145d09c6
#
_entry.id   c297d369d5aed0871d86a345145d09c6
#
_cell.length_a   1.000
_cell.length_b   1.000
_cell.length_c   1.000
_cell.angle_alpha   90.00
_cell.angle_beta   90.00
_cell.angle_gamma   90.00
#
_symmetry.space_group_name_H-M   'P 1'
#
loop_
_entity.id
_entity.type
_entity.pdbx_description
1 polymer ?
#
loop_
_entity_poly.entity_id
_entity_poly.type
_entity_poly.pdbx_seq_one_letter_code
_entity_poly.pdbx_strand_id
1 'polypeptide(L)'
;MNKIRIISFFVFLGIFTCVFQLGSMSTVSEEESALFMEEFEKLVLDIDGFGIFVHNTTIALPMFIPGFGIFWGLFSSWSTGYAFAAIVTSMPEIANISPLSILFLSPFGLMEIFSYSLAISRSFILIKAIITKTNLLQFIKPTIIEIGIVVTLLLAGGYVEFYLIELVQNESIEMPGF
;
A
#
# COMPACT_ATOMS: atom_id res chain seq x y z
N MET A 1 8.54 23.26 -6.85
CA MET A 1 8.82 21.81 -6.65
C MET A 1 9.93 21.40 -7.60
N ASN A 2 10.99 20.78 -7.10
CA ASN A 2 12.19 20.50 -7.90
C ASN A 2 11.85 19.38 -8.92
N LYS A 3 12.26 19.52 -10.21
CA LYS A 3 12.00 18.53 -11.27
C LYS A 3 12.38 17.09 -10.84
N ILE A 4 13.52 16.96 -10.13
CA ILE A 4 13.98 15.66 -9.59
C ILE A 4 12.94 15.05 -8.66
N ARG A 5 12.23 15.85 -7.84
CA ARG A 5 11.21 15.34 -6.91
C ARG A 5 10.02 14.69 -7.62
N ILE A 6 9.54 15.36 -8.67
CA ILE A 6 8.42 14.86 -9.48
C ILE A 6 8.84 13.59 -10.22
N ILE A 7 10.00 13.61 -10.87
CA ILE A 7 10.49 12.45 -11.62
C ILE A 7 10.68 11.26 -10.68
N SER A 8 11.34 11.47 -9.53
CA SER A 8 11.53 10.38 -8.55
C SER A 8 10.21 9.79 -8.07
N PHE A 9 9.18 10.63 -7.84
CA PHE A 9 7.86 10.17 -7.45
C PHE A 9 7.26 9.23 -8.51
N PHE A 10 7.19 9.65 -9.77
CA PHE A 10 6.61 8.83 -10.83
C PHE A 10 7.42 7.57 -11.14
N VAL A 11 8.75 7.63 -11.02
CA VAL A 11 9.61 6.45 -11.16
C VAL A 11 9.28 5.42 -10.08
N PHE A 12 9.19 5.85 -8.80
CA PHE A 12 8.87 4.92 -7.71
C PHE A 12 7.41 4.47 -7.72
N LEU A 13 6.49 5.28 -8.23
CA LEU A 13 5.12 4.86 -8.49
C LEU A 13 5.09 3.70 -9.51
N GLY A 14 5.81 3.83 -10.61
CA GLY A 14 5.92 2.77 -11.62
C GLY A 14 6.62 1.52 -11.09
N ILE A 15 7.73 1.67 -10.35
CA ILE A 15 8.45 0.53 -9.75
C ILE A 15 7.56 -0.18 -8.74
N PHE A 16 6.88 0.54 -7.85
CA PHE A 16 5.94 -0.02 -6.87
C PHE A 16 4.86 -0.84 -7.58
N THR A 17 4.22 -0.28 -8.60
CA THR A 17 3.18 -0.96 -9.40
C THR A 17 3.72 -2.25 -10.05
N CYS A 18 4.92 -2.20 -10.63
CA CYS A 18 5.55 -3.38 -11.23
C CYS A 18 5.84 -4.46 -10.19
N VAL A 19 6.36 -4.09 -9.02
CA VAL A 19 6.68 -5.04 -7.94
C VAL A 19 5.42 -5.64 -7.33
N PHE A 20 4.36 -4.85 -7.16
CA PHE A 20 3.03 -5.34 -6.78
C PHE A 20 2.51 -6.38 -7.78
N GLN A 21 2.59 -6.08 -9.08
CA GLN A 21 2.16 -7.02 -10.11
C GLN A 21 2.98 -8.31 -10.09
N LEU A 22 4.29 -8.23 -9.86
CA LEU A 22 5.13 -9.42 -9.71
C LEU A 22 4.71 -10.27 -8.48
N GLY A 23 4.41 -9.63 -7.36
CA GLY A 23 3.87 -10.31 -6.17
C GLY A 23 2.54 -11.01 -6.47
N SER A 24 1.62 -10.35 -7.19
CA SER A 24 0.31 -10.91 -7.53
C SER A 24 0.36 -12.07 -8.54
N MET A 25 1.49 -12.27 -9.21
CA MET A 25 1.73 -13.40 -10.12
C MET A 25 2.45 -14.56 -9.40
N SER A 26 2.66 -14.48 -8.10
CA SER A 26 3.28 -15.56 -7.33
C SER A 26 2.41 -16.81 -7.32
N THR A 27 3.04 -17.97 -7.40
CA THR A 27 2.34 -19.25 -7.21
C THR A 27 2.22 -19.49 -5.71
N VAL A 28 1.01 -19.63 -5.22
CA VAL A 28 0.69 -19.90 -3.82
C VAL A 28 0.04 -21.27 -3.74
N SER A 29 0.54 -22.16 -2.87
CA SER A 29 -0.09 -23.45 -2.64
C SER A 29 -1.40 -23.31 -1.84
N GLU A 30 -2.29 -24.31 -1.92
CA GLU A 30 -3.53 -24.30 -1.13
C GLU A 30 -3.26 -24.23 0.38
N GLU A 31 -2.20 -24.89 0.85
CA GLU A 31 -1.81 -24.87 2.27
C GLU A 31 -1.32 -23.48 2.71
N GLU A 32 -0.44 -22.83 1.92
CA GLU A 32 0.03 -21.47 2.19
C GLU A 32 -1.11 -20.46 2.13
N SER A 33 -2.03 -20.62 1.17
CA SER A 33 -3.21 -19.77 1.04
C SER A 33 -4.14 -19.92 2.25
N ALA A 34 -4.38 -21.14 2.73
CA ALA A 34 -5.22 -21.40 3.91
C ALA A 34 -4.62 -20.78 5.18
N LEU A 35 -3.30 -20.92 5.38
CA LEU A 35 -2.59 -20.29 6.51
C LEU A 35 -2.66 -18.77 6.43
N PHE A 36 -2.46 -18.21 5.24
CA PHE A 36 -2.57 -16.77 5.01
C PHE A 36 -3.98 -16.27 5.34
N MET A 37 -5.03 -16.97 4.89
CA MET A 37 -6.42 -16.59 5.14
C MET A 37 -6.76 -16.62 6.62
N GLU A 38 -6.28 -17.64 7.38
CA GLU A 38 -6.49 -17.72 8.82
C GLU A 38 -5.86 -16.52 9.57
N GLU A 39 -4.65 -16.11 9.16
CA GLU A 39 -3.99 -14.92 9.73
C GLU A 39 -4.66 -13.62 9.30
N PHE A 40 -5.06 -13.54 8.03
CA PHE A 40 -5.73 -12.38 7.48
C PHE A 40 -7.09 -12.14 8.14
N GLU A 41 -7.90 -13.18 8.32
CA GLU A 41 -9.19 -13.10 9.02
C GLU A 41 -9.02 -12.57 10.46
N LYS A 42 -7.99 -13.03 11.18
CA LYS A 42 -7.68 -12.52 12.53
C LYS A 42 -7.29 -11.04 12.54
N LEU A 43 -6.61 -10.57 11.48
CA LEU A 43 -6.20 -9.17 11.36
C LEU A 43 -7.36 -8.24 11.02
N VAL A 44 -8.31 -8.72 10.21
CA VAL A 44 -9.46 -7.90 9.76
C VAL A 44 -10.69 -8.06 10.64
N LEU A 45 -10.70 -9.06 11.56
CA LEU A 45 -11.78 -9.25 12.52
C LEU A 45 -11.86 -8.00 13.41
N ASP A 46 -13.01 -7.34 13.41
CA ASP A 46 -13.26 -6.12 14.17
C ASP A 46 -12.40 -4.90 13.79
N ILE A 47 -11.73 -4.91 12.61
CA ILE A 47 -10.96 -3.74 12.16
C ILE A 47 -11.92 -2.63 11.73
N ASP A 48 -11.73 -1.43 12.29
CA ASP A 48 -12.42 -0.21 11.89
C ASP A 48 -11.55 0.68 10.97
N GLY A 49 -12.12 1.78 10.49
CA GLY A 49 -11.39 2.70 9.63
C GLY A 49 -10.15 3.30 10.29
N PHE A 50 -10.14 3.43 11.61
CA PHE A 50 -8.93 3.87 12.34
C PHE A 50 -7.89 2.76 12.43
N GLY A 51 -8.30 1.52 12.61
CA GLY A 51 -7.42 0.33 12.57
C GLY A 51 -6.72 0.19 11.21
N ILE A 52 -7.46 0.34 10.11
CA ILE A 52 -6.89 0.34 8.74
C ILE A 52 -5.87 1.48 8.59
N PHE A 53 -6.22 2.69 9.04
CA PHE A 53 -5.29 3.83 9.02
C PHE A 53 -4.00 3.55 9.80
N VAL A 54 -4.10 3.01 11.02
CA VAL A 54 -2.92 2.68 11.85
C VAL A 54 -2.06 1.63 11.16
N HIS A 55 -2.67 0.58 10.63
CA HIS A 55 -1.97 -0.47 9.89
C HIS A 55 -1.17 0.12 8.72
N ASN A 56 -1.82 0.85 7.82
CA ASN A 56 -1.20 1.42 6.64
C ASN A 56 -0.13 2.47 6.98
N THR A 57 -0.36 3.27 8.04
CA THR A 57 0.62 4.26 8.51
C THR A 57 1.87 3.59 9.10
N THR A 58 1.70 2.49 9.82
CA THR A 58 2.83 1.71 10.37
C THR A 58 3.72 1.14 9.26
N ILE A 59 3.13 0.78 8.13
CA ILE A 59 3.87 0.35 6.93
C ILE A 59 4.53 1.54 6.23
N ALA A 60 3.84 2.69 6.11
CA ALA A 60 4.30 3.85 5.34
C ALA A 60 5.44 4.62 6.00
N LEU A 61 5.42 4.81 7.33
CA LEU A 61 6.39 5.66 8.01
C LEU A 61 7.84 5.17 7.88
N PRO A 62 8.16 3.86 8.01
CA PRO A 62 9.51 3.35 7.76
C PRO A 62 10.02 3.61 6.33
N MET A 63 9.12 3.79 5.36
CA MET A 63 9.48 4.10 3.98
C MET A 63 10.18 5.47 3.83
N PHE A 64 10.11 6.35 4.83
CA PHE A 64 10.84 7.63 4.84
C PHE A 64 12.30 7.50 5.28
N ILE A 65 12.70 6.36 5.87
CA ILE A 65 14.07 6.15 6.35
C ILE A 65 15.02 6.10 5.14
N PRO A 66 16.08 6.93 5.11
CA PRO A 66 16.98 7.03 3.97
C PRO A 66 17.58 5.67 3.56
N GLY A 67 17.35 5.24 2.33
CA GLY A 67 17.82 3.97 1.77
C GLY A 67 16.99 2.76 2.21
N PHE A 68 16.79 2.55 3.51
CA PHE A 68 15.95 1.47 4.04
C PHE A 68 14.53 1.52 3.49
N GLY A 69 13.95 2.73 3.41
CA GLY A 69 12.58 2.93 2.93
C GLY A 69 12.35 2.45 1.50
N ILE A 70 13.37 2.42 0.65
CA ILE A 70 13.27 1.85 -0.70
C ILE A 70 13.07 0.35 -0.60
N PHE A 71 13.92 -0.34 0.13
CA PHE A 71 13.83 -1.80 0.31
C PHE A 71 12.50 -2.18 0.97
N TRP A 72 12.16 -1.52 2.09
CA TRP A 72 10.93 -1.78 2.85
C TRP A 72 9.68 -1.55 2.01
N GLY A 73 9.62 -0.45 1.24
CA GLY A 73 8.47 -0.14 0.41
C GLY A 73 8.30 -1.10 -0.77
N LEU A 74 9.39 -1.56 -1.40
CA LEU A 74 9.31 -2.57 -2.46
C LEU A 74 8.94 -3.94 -1.90
N PHE A 75 9.45 -4.31 -0.74
CA PHE A 75 9.03 -5.51 -0.03
C PHE A 75 7.54 -5.48 0.32
N SER A 76 7.05 -4.36 0.88
CA SER A 76 5.63 -4.18 1.18
C SER A 76 4.76 -4.27 -0.09
N SER A 77 5.21 -3.66 -1.19
CA SER A 77 4.52 -3.75 -2.48
C SER A 77 4.40 -5.20 -2.97
N TRP A 78 5.51 -5.95 -2.92
CA TRP A 78 5.51 -7.36 -3.30
C TRP A 78 4.60 -8.18 -2.38
N SER A 79 4.68 -7.96 -1.07
CA SER A 79 3.85 -8.66 -0.07
C SER A 79 2.36 -8.42 -0.28
N THR A 80 1.95 -7.18 -0.61
CA THR A 80 0.54 -6.88 -0.92
C THR A 80 0.09 -7.60 -2.19
N GLY A 81 0.93 -7.66 -3.22
CA GLY A 81 0.66 -8.45 -4.41
C GLY A 81 0.56 -9.95 -4.11
N TYR A 82 1.46 -10.48 -3.30
CA TYR A 82 1.44 -11.88 -2.86
C TYR A 82 0.16 -12.21 -2.06
N ALA A 83 -0.25 -11.31 -1.16
CA ALA A 83 -1.51 -11.44 -0.43
C ALA A 83 -2.71 -11.57 -1.38
N PHE A 84 -2.75 -10.76 -2.45
CA PHE A 84 -3.77 -10.89 -3.49
C PHE A 84 -3.72 -12.28 -4.15
N ALA A 85 -2.54 -12.80 -4.51
CA ALA A 85 -2.41 -14.14 -5.09
C ALA A 85 -2.91 -15.24 -4.12
N ALA A 86 -2.62 -15.10 -2.82
CA ALA A 86 -3.11 -16.02 -1.79
C ALA A 86 -4.65 -16.00 -1.68
N ILE A 87 -5.26 -14.81 -1.68
CA ILE A 87 -6.72 -14.66 -1.65
C ILE A 87 -7.37 -15.28 -2.89
N VAL A 88 -6.82 -15.05 -4.10
CA VAL A 88 -7.31 -15.64 -5.35
C VAL A 88 -7.24 -17.18 -5.32
N THR A 89 -6.20 -17.74 -4.70
CA THR A 89 -6.08 -19.20 -4.56
C THR A 89 -7.18 -19.78 -3.66
N SER A 90 -7.55 -19.08 -2.58
CA SER A 90 -8.65 -19.49 -1.69
C SER A 90 -10.04 -19.16 -2.25
N MET A 91 -10.15 -18.11 -3.06
CA MET A 91 -11.41 -17.60 -3.62
C MET A 91 -11.32 -17.48 -5.16
N PRO A 92 -11.44 -18.59 -5.91
CA PRO A 92 -11.27 -18.57 -7.38
C PRO A 92 -12.28 -17.68 -8.11
N GLU A 93 -13.40 -17.32 -7.48
CA GLU A 93 -14.43 -16.44 -8.07
C GLU A 93 -13.85 -15.05 -8.41
N ILE A 94 -12.86 -14.58 -7.64
CA ILE A 94 -12.23 -13.28 -7.88
C ILE A 94 -11.03 -13.35 -8.84
N ALA A 95 -10.69 -14.54 -9.35
CA ALA A 95 -9.54 -14.72 -10.27
C ALA A 95 -9.64 -13.89 -11.56
N ASN A 96 -10.86 -13.50 -11.96
CA ASN A 96 -11.08 -12.64 -13.12
C ASN A 96 -10.88 -11.14 -12.83
N ILE A 97 -10.67 -10.75 -11.57
CA ILE A 97 -10.41 -9.36 -11.21
C ILE A 97 -8.92 -9.08 -11.39
N SER A 98 -8.60 -8.11 -12.23
CA SER A 98 -7.20 -7.70 -12.37
C SER A 98 -6.68 -7.10 -11.06
N PRO A 99 -5.51 -7.56 -10.53
CA PRO A 99 -4.90 -6.98 -9.33
C PRO A 99 -4.70 -5.47 -9.44
N LEU A 100 -4.27 -4.99 -10.61
CA LEU A 100 -4.09 -3.57 -10.88
C LEU A 100 -5.41 -2.78 -10.87
N SER A 101 -6.54 -3.43 -11.18
CA SER A 101 -7.85 -2.78 -11.09
C SER A 101 -8.19 -2.42 -9.65
N ILE A 102 -7.89 -3.29 -8.69
CA ILE A 102 -8.09 -2.98 -7.27
C ILE A 102 -7.21 -1.81 -6.85
N LEU A 103 -5.94 -1.83 -7.26
CA LEU A 103 -4.98 -0.79 -6.89
C LEU A 103 -5.32 0.59 -7.47
N PHE A 104 -5.79 0.65 -8.74
CA PHE A 104 -5.99 1.91 -9.47
C PHE A 104 -7.44 2.36 -9.57
N LEU A 105 -8.43 1.48 -9.42
CA LEU A 105 -9.84 1.85 -9.52
C LEU A 105 -10.50 2.05 -8.17
N SER A 106 -9.91 1.54 -7.07
CA SER A 106 -10.39 1.86 -5.74
C SER A 106 -9.83 3.20 -5.26
N PRO A 107 -10.65 4.08 -4.67
CA PRO A 107 -10.19 5.36 -4.13
C PRO A 107 -9.12 5.18 -3.04
N PHE A 108 -9.29 4.21 -2.15
CA PHE A 108 -8.33 3.91 -1.09
C PHE A 108 -7.01 3.35 -1.65
N GLY A 109 -7.05 2.44 -2.63
CA GLY A 109 -5.84 1.94 -3.28
C GLY A 109 -5.02 3.03 -3.96
N LEU A 110 -5.68 4.00 -4.60
CA LEU A 110 -5.00 5.20 -5.13
C LEU A 110 -4.33 6.01 -4.02
N MET A 111 -5.01 6.25 -2.89
CA MET A 111 -4.45 7.00 -1.76
C MET A 111 -3.22 6.29 -1.18
N GLU A 112 -3.25 4.97 -1.09
CA GLU A 112 -2.13 4.16 -0.61
C GLU A 112 -0.94 4.19 -1.56
N ILE A 113 -1.13 3.87 -2.84
CA ILE A 113 -0.03 3.82 -3.81
C ILE A 113 0.65 5.19 -3.95
N PHE A 114 -0.11 6.29 -3.90
CA PHE A 114 0.45 7.64 -3.88
C PHE A 114 1.25 7.89 -2.60
N SER A 115 0.74 7.50 -1.45
CA SER A 115 1.39 7.64 -0.15
C SER A 115 2.71 6.88 -0.08
N TYR A 116 2.72 5.62 -0.44
CA TYR A 116 3.91 4.76 -0.43
C TYR A 116 4.95 5.23 -1.44
N SER A 117 4.54 5.58 -2.66
CA SER A 117 5.45 6.12 -3.67
C SER A 117 6.06 7.46 -3.26
N LEU A 118 5.29 8.31 -2.57
CA LEU A 118 5.77 9.57 -2.03
C LEU A 118 6.86 9.33 -0.97
N ALA A 119 6.63 8.39 -0.06
CA ALA A 119 7.55 8.03 1.01
C ALA A 119 8.85 7.39 0.47
N ILE A 120 8.74 6.38 -0.40
CA ILE A 120 9.89 5.69 -1.00
C ILE A 120 10.76 6.67 -1.80
N SER A 121 10.13 7.51 -2.62
CA SER A 121 10.86 8.50 -3.41
C SER A 121 11.53 9.58 -2.55
N ARG A 122 11.02 9.86 -1.35
CA ARG A 122 11.69 10.71 -0.36
C ARG A 122 12.90 10.00 0.23
N SER A 123 12.78 8.73 0.60
CA SER A 123 13.91 7.91 1.04
C SER A 123 15.06 7.93 0.04
N PHE A 124 14.75 7.78 -1.26
CA PHE A 124 15.75 7.86 -2.33
C PHE A 124 16.45 9.23 -2.38
N ILE A 125 15.71 10.33 -2.28
CA ILE A 125 16.30 11.68 -2.27
C ILE A 125 17.20 11.88 -1.06
N LEU A 126 16.78 11.39 0.11
CA LEU A 126 17.54 11.52 1.35
C LEU A 126 18.84 10.71 1.31
N ILE A 127 18.79 9.44 0.87
CA ILE A 127 20.02 8.64 0.76
C ILE A 127 20.97 9.21 -0.29
N LYS A 128 20.46 9.71 -1.42
CA LYS A 128 21.27 10.42 -2.40
C LYS A 128 21.94 11.66 -1.79
N ALA A 129 21.22 12.46 -0.99
CA ALA A 129 21.78 13.63 -0.31
C ALA A 129 22.88 13.24 0.68
N ILE A 130 22.73 12.13 1.41
CA ILE A 130 23.76 11.60 2.31
C ILE A 130 25.02 11.21 1.52
N ILE A 131 24.87 10.44 0.44
CA ILE A 131 26.00 9.97 -0.38
C ILE A 131 26.74 11.16 -1.02
N THR A 132 26.01 12.17 -1.50
CA THR A 132 26.60 13.38 -2.11
C THR A 132 27.04 14.44 -1.09
N LYS A 133 26.97 14.13 0.22
CA LYS A 133 27.32 15.03 1.32
C LYS A 133 26.59 16.39 1.24
N THR A 134 25.36 16.39 0.72
CA THR A 134 24.52 17.58 0.64
C THR A 134 23.95 17.91 2.03
N ASN A 135 23.80 19.21 2.34
CA ASN A 135 23.23 19.63 3.62
C ASN A 135 21.80 19.09 3.81
N LEU A 136 21.61 18.20 4.81
CA LEU A 136 20.33 17.54 5.07
C LEU A 136 19.27 18.48 5.66
N LEU A 137 19.65 19.59 6.29
CA LEU A 137 18.71 20.53 6.91
C LEU A 137 17.67 21.06 5.92
N GLN A 138 18.07 21.24 4.65
CA GLN A 138 17.14 21.70 3.60
C GLN A 138 16.04 20.70 3.26
N PHE A 139 16.20 19.42 3.61
CA PHE A 139 15.21 18.36 3.37
C PHE A 139 14.25 18.14 4.54
N ILE A 140 14.53 18.66 5.74
CA ILE A 140 13.71 18.43 6.93
C ILE A 140 12.28 18.95 6.70
N LYS A 141 12.12 20.23 6.36
CA LYS A 141 10.80 20.83 6.15
C LYS A 141 10.00 20.14 5.05
N PRO A 142 10.54 19.86 3.84
CA PRO A 142 9.81 19.11 2.83
C PRO A 142 9.44 17.68 3.27
N THR A 143 10.29 17.00 4.02
CA THR A 143 10.02 15.64 4.52
C THR A 143 8.87 15.65 5.52
N ILE A 144 8.84 16.58 6.47
CA ILE A 144 7.74 16.72 7.44
C ILE A 144 6.42 17.00 6.73
N ILE A 145 6.42 17.86 5.71
CA ILE A 145 5.22 18.16 4.91
C ILE A 145 4.74 16.89 4.19
N GLU A 146 5.63 16.11 3.59
CA GLU A 146 5.27 14.89 2.90
C GLU A 146 4.78 13.78 3.85
N ILE A 147 5.35 13.67 5.05
CA ILE A 147 4.82 12.80 6.11
C ILE A 147 3.38 13.22 6.45
N GLY A 148 3.13 14.52 6.62
CA GLY A 148 1.78 15.03 6.87
C GLY A 148 0.80 14.70 5.75
N ILE A 149 1.20 14.83 4.48
CA ILE A 149 0.39 14.45 3.33
C ILE A 149 0.08 12.95 3.35
N VAL A 150 1.09 12.10 3.55
CA VAL A 150 0.93 10.65 3.61
C VAL A 150 -0.03 10.24 4.72
N VAL A 151 0.16 10.76 5.94
CA VAL A 151 -0.72 10.46 7.08
C VAL A 151 -2.17 10.89 6.78
N THR A 152 -2.37 12.06 6.17
CA THR A 152 -3.72 12.54 5.82
C THR A 152 -4.37 11.67 4.74
N LEU A 153 -3.63 11.27 3.70
CA LEU A 153 -4.14 10.40 2.64
C LEU A 153 -4.49 9.01 3.20
N LEU A 154 -3.64 8.43 4.05
CA LEU A 154 -3.91 7.14 4.64
C LEU A 154 -5.07 7.16 5.64
N LEU A 155 -5.25 8.28 6.37
CA LEU A 155 -6.41 8.46 7.23
C LEU A 155 -7.70 8.50 6.40
N ALA A 156 -7.73 9.31 5.36
CA ALA A 156 -8.88 9.36 4.45
C ALA A 156 -9.12 8.00 3.77
N GLY A 157 -8.04 7.34 3.29
CA GLY A 157 -8.10 6.03 2.66
C GLY A 157 -8.69 4.96 3.57
N GLY A 158 -8.25 4.87 4.82
CA GLY A 158 -8.74 3.89 5.79
C GLY A 158 -10.24 4.03 6.09
N TYR A 159 -10.75 5.26 6.21
CA TYR A 159 -12.19 5.47 6.39
C TYR A 159 -13.00 5.19 5.12
N VAL A 160 -12.46 5.52 3.94
CA VAL A 160 -13.12 5.21 2.65
C VAL A 160 -13.17 3.70 2.43
N GLU A 161 -12.07 3.00 2.71
CA GLU A 161 -12.01 1.53 2.61
C GLU A 161 -13.02 0.87 3.55
N PHE A 162 -13.00 1.25 4.82
CA PHE A 162 -13.95 0.74 5.82
C PHE A 162 -15.40 0.95 5.39
N TYR A 163 -15.75 2.15 4.93
CA TYR A 163 -17.09 2.45 4.44
C TYR A 163 -17.51 1.55 3.26
N LEU A 164 -16.59 1.28 2.32
CA LEU A 164 -16.86 0.39 1.19
C LEU A 164 -17.03 -1.07 1.63
N ILE A 165 -16.26 -1.53 2.63
CA ILE A 165 -16.42 -2.86 3.23
C ILE A 165 -17.82 -2.99 3.87
N GLU A 166 -18.24 -2.00 4.66
CA GLU A 166 -19.58 -2.01 5.28
C GLU A 166 -20.71 -2.03 4.24
N LEU A 167 -20.58 -1.28 3.13
CA LEU A 167 -21.56 -1.29 2.05
C LEU A 167 -21.72 -2.69 1.45
N VAL A 168 -20.61 -3.36 1.12
CA VAL A 168 -20.62 -4.71 0.53
C VAL A 168 -21.22 -5.73 1.50
N GLN A 169 -20.89 -5.63 2.79
CA GLN A 169 -21.43 -6.51 3.81
C GLN A 169 -22.95 -6.34 3.99
N ASN A 170 -23.43 -5.10 4.01
CA ASN A 170 -24.85 -4.80 4.17
C ASN A 170 -25.66 -5.24 2.94
N GLU A 171 -25.18 -5.03 1.71
CA GLU A 171 -25.82 -5.51 0.49
C GLU A 171 -25.88 -7.05 0.44
N SER A 172 -24.87 -7.74 0.95
CA SER A 172 -24.86 -9.21 1.03
C SER A 172 -25.89 -9.77 2.03
N ILE A 173 -26.25 -8.99 3.05
CA ILE A 173 -27.27 -9.36 4.04
C ILE A 173 -28.70 -9.11 3.50
N GLU A 174 -28.89 -8.09 2.65
CA GLU A 174 -30.20 -7.76 2.08
C GLU A 174 -30.62 -8.66 0.90
N MET A 175 -29.75 -9.50 0.37
CA MET A 175 -30.08 -10.52 -0.64
C MET A 175 -30.18 -11.92 -0.01
N PRO A 176 -31.31 -12.28 0.64
CA PRO A 176 -31.50 -13.63 1.10
C PRO A 176 -31.87 -14.52 -0.08
N GLY A 177 -30.93 -15.35 -0.49
CA GLY A 177 -31.19 -16.62 -1.17
C GLY A 177 -31.67 -16.52 -2.63
N PHE A 178 -30.71 -16.68 -3.56
CA PHE A 178 -30.98 -17.40 -4.82
C PHE A 178 -30.21 -18.72 -4.80
#